data_3f69929c0992c9856e1b681a08e49e37
#
_entry.id   3f69929c0992c9856e1b681a08e49e37
#
_cell.length_a   1.000
_cell.length_b   1.000
_cell.length_c   1.000
_cell.angle_alpha   90.00
_cell.angle_beta   90.00
_cell.angle_gamma   90.00
#
_symmetry.space_group_name_H-M   'P 1'
#
loop_
_entity.id
_entity.type
_entity.pdbx_description
1 polymer ?
#
loop_
_entity_poly.entity_id
_entity_poly.type
_entity_poly.pdbx_seq_one_letter_code
_entity_poly.pdbx_strand_id
1 'polypeptide(L)'
;MRSLTPLLALLVGALALPLTPLGASAATGAAADEGTYIVQLRPITREAPQSLAAAQTAQYGGHLVGVYEHAFKGYTAQLTAEAAERLKKNPNVLSVEPDAEVHTFAQTVPTGIRRIFGPSNPNLDIDGVDDVRINTDVAVVDTGVDYTHPDLNVVARTNCQTGVCVNNSGTDDNGHGSHVAGTIGAIDNNIGVVGVAPGARIHAVKVLNSAGSGTLSAIAAGLDWVVARAATIEVINLSLGCSGCSSSAISSAITNATNAGVVVVVAAGNSHANTSSFFPANHADVVTVSALTDNDGLAGGAGGSTLSCRSETDQDDTSAFYSNYGSTVEITAPGTCIYSTWRNGGYNTISGTSMASPHVAGAAGVLTAGTRKPTTRAGALAVRSTLISTGNFNWTDDSGDGVKEPLLDVHDATKY
;
A
#
# COMPACT_ATOMS: atom_id res chain seq x y z
N MET A 1 -52.27 27.08 41.22
CA MET A 1 -52.72 28.47 41.34
C MET A 1 -52.42 29.17 40.02
N ARG A 2 -53.49 29.60 39.33
CA ARG A 2 -53.64 30.68 38.36
C ARG A 2 -52.66 30.75 37.19
N SER A 3 -53.02 30.30 35.97
CA SER A 3 -53.92 30.93 34.96
C SER A 3 -53.41 32.31 34.48
N LEU A 4 -53.19 32.39 33.17
CA LEU A 4 -53.84 33.37 32.29
C LEU A 4 -53.19 33.43 30.90
N THR A 5 -53.95 32.97 29.90
CA THR A 5 -53.94 33.48 28.52
C THR A 5 -54.77 34.80 28.52
N PRO A 6 -54.55 35.70 27.61
CA PRO A 6 -55.36 35.80 26.38
C PRO A 6 -54.60 36.43 25.20
N LEU A 7 -55.03 36.60 24.03
CA LEU A 7 -56.22 36.79 23.25
C LEU A 7 -55.82 37.07 21.77
N LEU A 8 -56.65 36.60 20.92
CA LEU A 8 -56.80 36.72 19.48
C LEU A 8 -56.92 38.16 18.97
N ALA A 9 -56.34 38.48 17.83
CA ALA A 9 -56.82 39.58 16.95
C ALA A 9 -56.71 39.16 15.48
N LEU A 10 -57.85 38.92 14.87
CA LEU A 10 -58.10 38.83 13.44
C LEU A 10 -57.94 40.24 12.80
N LEU A 11 -57.25 40.30 11.64
CA LEU A 11 -57.48 41.40 10.69
C LEU A 11 -57.63 40.80 9.28
N VAL A 12 -58.84 41.01 8.75
CA VAL A 12 -59.29 40.73 7.39
C VAL A 12 -58.77 41.85 6.48
N GLY A 13 -58.07 41.52 5.42
CA GLY A 13 -57.61 42.45 4.40
C GLY A 13 -57.83 41.86 3.02
N ALA A 14 -58.56 42.52 2.20
CA ALA A 14 -59.23 42.10 0.96
C ALA A 14 -58.26 41.72 -0.19
N LEU A 15 -58.80 40.83 -1.03
CA LEU A 15 -58.30 40.41 -2.34
C LEU A 15 -58.11 41.55 -3.31
N ALA A 16 -56.97 41.54 -4.02
CA ALA A 16 -56.91 42.10 -5.38
C ALA A 16 -56.01 41.15 -6.20
N LEU A 17 -56.61 40.42 -7.12
CA LEU A 17 -55.90 39.59 -8.13
C LEU A 17 -55.56 40.54 -9.33
N PRO A 18 -54.27 40.48 -9.79
CA PRO A 18 -54.01 40.97 -11.14
C PRO A 18 -54.07 39.78 -12.13
N LEU A 19 -54.85 39.98 -13.18
CA LEU A 19 -54.83 39.15 -14.40
C LEU A 19 -53.44 39.23 -15.05
N THR A 20 -52.76 38.09 -15.15
CA THR A 20 -51.61 37.97 -16.02
C THR A 20 -52.04 37.46 -17.39
N PRO A 21 -51.46 37.95 -18.49
CA PRO A 21 -51.73 37.43 -19.82
C PRO A 21 -51.09 36.06 -20.02
N LEU A 22 -51.81 35.16 -20.69
CA LEU A 22 -51.26 33.92 -21.20
C LEU A 22 -50.09 34.23 -22.17
N GLY A 23 -48.87 34.11 -21.66
CA GLY A 23 -47.68 33.99 -22.49
C GLY A 23 -47.57 32.56 -23.00
N ALA A 24 -47.59 32.41 -24.31
CA ALA A 24 -47.26 31.15 -24.95
C ALA A 24 -45.84 30.70 -24.54
N SER A 25 -45.74 29.62 -23.76
CA SER A 25 -44.48 28.96 -23.47
C SER A 25 -44.03 28.29 -24.76
N ALA A 26 -43.03 28.86 -25.42
CA ALA A 26 -42.24 28.15 -26.41
C ALA A 26 -41.52 27.02 -25.67
N ALA A 27 -41.86 25.80 -25.99
CA ALA A 27 -41.09 24.62 -25.56
C ALA A 27 -39.66 24.76 -26.12
N THR A 28 -38.73 25.23 -25.31
CA THR A 28 -37.29 25.03 -25.56
C THR A 28 -37.05 23.53 -25.47
N GLY A 29 -36.88 22.90 -26.64
CA GLY A 29 -36.45 21.50 -26.70
C GLY A 29 -35.17 21.38 -25.88
N ALA A 30 -35.16 20.50 -24.88
CA ALA A 30 -33.94 20.11 -24.19
C ALA A 30 -32.94 19.71 -25.27
N ALA A 31 -31.77 20.35 -25.31
CA ALA A 31 -30.66 19.90 -26.14
C ALA A 31 -30.37 18.46 -25.73
N ALA A 32 -30.44 17.55 -26.69
CA ALA A 32 -30.12 16.14 -26.44
C ALA A 32 -28.68 16.10 -25.94
N ASP A 33 -28.44 15.35 -24.85
CA ASP A 33 -27.15 15.25 -24.21
C ASP A 33 -26.14 14.60 -25.22
N GLU A 34 -25.17 15.38 -25.68
CA GLU A 34 -24.16 14.95 -26.65
C GLU A 34 -22.98 14.34 -25.90
N GLY A 35 -22.64 13.09 -26.24
CA GLY A 35 -21.42 12.40 -25.76
C GLY A 35 -20.37 12.35 -26.85
N THR A 36 -19.13 12.17 -26.47
CA THR A 36 -18.02 11.89 -27.39
C THR A 36 -17.96 10.40 -27.70
N TYR A 37 -17.78 10.05 -28.96
CA TYR A 37 -17.71 8.66 -29.44
C TYR A 37 -16.53 8.45 -30.37
N ILE A 38 -15.86 7.29 -30.23
CA ILE A 38 -14.85 6.79 -31.16
C ILE A 38 -15.54 5.90 -32.17
N VAL A 39 -15.41 6.23 -33.45
CA VAL A 39 -16.00 5.49 -34.57
C VAL A 39 -14.88 4.80 -35.35
N GLN A 40 -14.87 3.47 -35.37
CA GLN A 40 -13.93 2.69 -36.17
C GLN A 40 -14.60 2.32 -37.50
N LEU A 41 -13.88 2.58 -38.60
CA LEU A 41 -14.30 2.25 -39.95
C LEU A 41 -13.83 0.84 -40.34
N ARG A 42 -14.59 0.16 -41.23
CA ARG A 42 -14.20 -1.14 -41.75
C ARG A 42 -12.96 -1.03 -42.64
N PRO A 43 -12.02 -2.00 -42.59
CA PRO A 43 -10.80 -1.98 -43.40
C PRO A 43 -11.05 -1.96 -44.93
N ILE A 44 -12.20 -2.49 -45.37
CA ILE A 44 -12.60 -2.56 -46.79
C ILE A 44 -13.14 -1.25 -47.37
N THR A 45 -13.27 -0.22 -46.54
CA THR A 45 -13.78 1.09 -46.94
C THR A 45 -12.79 1.76 -47.91
N ARG A 46 -13.26 2.11 -49.12
CA ARG A 46 -12.47 2.68 -50.18
C ARG A 46 -12.26 4.18 -50.06
N GLU A 47 -13.16 4.86 -49.36
CA GLU A 47 -13.09 6.30 -49.15
C GLU A 47 -12.09 6.64 -48.03
N ALA A 48 -11.47 7.84 -48.17
CA ALA A 48 -10.56 8.34 -47.13
C ALA A 48 -11.32 8.57 -45.80
N PRO A 49 -10.71 8.22 -44.65
CA PRO A 49 -11.33 8.42 -43.35
C PRO A 49 -11.81 9.83 -43.09
N GLN A 50 -11.06 10.85 -43.54
CA GLN A 50 -11.43 12.25 -43.44
C GLN A 50 -12.76 12.59 -44.14
N SER A 51 -12.96 12.07 -45.37
CA SER A 51 -14.18 12.31 -46.15
C SER A 51 -15.39 11.64 -45.51
N LEU A 52 -15.23 10.39 -45.07
CA LEU A 52 -16.29 9.64 -44.38
C LEU A 52 -16.65 10.24 -43.04
N ALA A 53 -15.66 10.66 -42.25
CA ALA A 53 -15.86 11.32 -40.97
C ALA A 53 -16.72 12.57 -41.14
N ALA A 54 -16.37 13.44 -42.09
CA ALA A 54 -17.12 14.67 -42.35
C ALA A 54 -18.56 14.36 -42.83
N ALA A 55 -18.72 13.42 -43.76
CA ALA A 55 -20.02 13.03 -44.29
C ALA A 55 -20.93 12.40 -43.23
N GLN A 56 -20.41 11.46 -42.46
CA GLN A 56 -21.15 10.76 -41.42
C GLN A 56 -21.51 11.72 -40.28
N THR A 57 -20.57 12.54 -39.80
CA THR A 57 -20.84 13.51 -38.75
C THR A 57 -21.96 14.49 -39.16
N ALA A 58 -21.91 15.03 -40.40
CA ALA A 58 -22.97 15.86 -40.93
C ALA A 58 -24.31 15.10 -41.06
N GLN A 59 -24.30 13.85 -41.54
CA GLN A 59 -25.49 13.04 -41.75
C GLN A 59 -26.21 12.69 -40.42
N TYR A 60 -25.45 12.45 -39.36
CA TYR A 60 -25.98 12.05 -38.06
C TYR A 60 -26.16 13.20 -37.08
N GLY A 61 -25.81 14.41 -37.49
CA GLY A 61 -26.07 15.64 -36.73
C GLY A 61 -25.09 15.83 -35.55
N GLY A 62 -23.83 15.51 -35.76
CA GLY A 62 -22.78 15.66 -34.73
C GLY A 62 -21.65 16.61 -35.14
N HIS A 63 -20.64 16.69 -34.29
CA HIS A 63 -19.43 17.51 -34.50
C HIS A 63 -18.20 16.60 -34.57
N LEU A 64 -17.40 16.73 -35.64
CA LEU A 64 -16.15 16.00 -35.82
C LEU A 64 -15.09 16.57 -34.88
N VAL A 65 -14.44 15.69 -34.09
CA VAL A 65 -13.38 16.05 -33.14
C VAL A 65 -11.99 15.72 -33.72
N GLY A 66 -11.81 14.52 -34.28
CA GLY A 66 -10.53 14.08 -34.81
C GLY A 66 -10.65 12.90 -35.77
N VAL A 67 -9.62 12.66 -36.61
CA VAL A 67 -9.58 11.56 -37.60
C VAL A 67 -8.33 10.73 -37.40
N TYR A 68 -8.47 9.40 -37.49
CA TYR A 68 -7.39 8.42 -37.34
C TYR A 68 -7.14 7.70 -38.69
N GLU A 69 -5.89 7.69 -39.16
CA GLU A 69 -5.52 7.15 -40.46
C GLU A 69 -4.43 6.07 -40.41
N HIS A 70 -3.65 6.04 -39.34
CA HIS A 70 -2.43 5.23 -39.26
C HIS A 70 -2.59 3.96 -38.39
N ALA A 71 -2.98 4.09 -37.13
CA ALA A 71 -3.17 2.94 -36.22
C ALA A 71 -4.42 2.14 -36.60
N PHE A 72 -5.48 2.83 -36.93
CA PHE A 72 -6.72 2.31 -37.51
C PHE A 72 -7.41 3.41 -38.32
N LYS A 73 -8.35 3.03 -39.16
CA LYS A 73 -9.19 4.00 -39.87
C LYS A 73 -10.40 4.35 -39.03
N GLY A 74 -10.62 5.61 -38.72
CA GLY A 74 -11.74 6.01 -37.88
C GLY A 74 -11.72 7.49 -37.56
N TYR A 75 -12.58 7.88 -36.65
CA TYR A 75 -12.68 9.26 -36.19
C TYR A 75 -13.35 9.36 -34.79
N THR A 76 -13.20 10.48 -34.14
CA THR A 76 -13.92 10.85 -32.93
C THR A 76 -14.92 11.95 -33.26
N ALA A 77 -16.14 11.84 -32.77
CA ALA A 77 -17.20 12.84 -32.96
C ALA A 77 -18.06 12.99 -31.70
N GLN A 78 -18.57 14.19 -31.50
CA GLN A 78 -19.65 14.45 -30.54
C GLN A 78 -20.96 14.12 -31.22
N LEU A 79 -21.76 13.23 -30.59
CA LEU A 79 -23.02 12.70 -31.11
C LEU A 79 -24.02 12.55 -29.96
N THR A 80 -25.31 12.64 -30.28
CA THR A 80 -26.31 12.13 -29.33
C THR A 80 -26.26 10.61 -29.25
N ALA A 81 -26.69 10.02 -28.14
CA ALA A 81 -26.73 8.56 -27.96
C ALA A 81 -27.55 7.87 -29.10
N GLU A 82 -28.66 8.49 -29.51
CA GLU A 82 -29.47 7.99 -30.63
C GLU A 82 -28.73 8.05 -31.97
N ALA A 83 -27.96 9.10 -32.23
CA ALA A 83 -27.13 9.24 -33.41
C ALA A 83 -26.03 8.17 -33.45
N ALA A 84 -25.36 7.91 -32.33
CA ALA A 84 -24.37 6.85 -32.18
C ALA A 84 -24.97 5.46 -32.45
N GLU A 85 -26.15 5.14 -31.92
CA GLU A 85 -26.84 3.86 -32.19
C GLU A 85 -27.27 3.71 -33.65
N ARG A 86 -27.66 4.79 -34.34
CA ARG A 86 -27.93 4.78 -35.77
C ARG A 86 -26.66 4.58 -36.59
N LEU A 87 -25.56 5.23 -36.17
CA LEU A 87 -24.27 5.15 -36.83
C LEU A 87 -23.67 3.74 -36.79
N LYS A 88 -23.89 2.97 -35.71
CA LYS A 88 -23.52 1.53 -35.62
C LYS A 88 -24.07 0.67 -36.76
N LYS A 89 -25.18 1.09 -37.36
CA LYS A 89 -25.83 0.37 -38.49
C LYS A 89 -25.28 0.76 -39.84
N ASN A 90 -24.37 1.73 -39.93
CA ASN A 90 -23.77 2.14 -41.19
C ASN A 90 -22.83 1.05 -41.75
N PRO A 91 -22.95 0.64 -43.03
CA PRO A 91 -22.13 -0.45 -43.59
C PRO A 91 -20.63 -0.19 -43.60
N ASN A 92 -20.20 1.08 -43.53
CA ASN A 92 -18.79 1.47 -43.48
C ASN A 92 -18.21 1.49 -42.04
N VAL A 93 -19.05 1.33 -41.01
CA VAL A 93 -18.68 1.38 -39.61
C VAL A 93 -18.45 -0.02 -39.06
N LEU A 94 -17.36 -0.22 -38.35
CA LEU A 94 -17.03 -1.45 -37.66
C LEU A 94 -17.55 -1.42 -36.19
N SER A 95 -17.26 -0.33 -35.48
CA SER A 95 -17.72 -0.10 -34.11
C SER A 95 -17.97 1.39 -33.84
N VAL A 96 -18.83 1.69 -32.86
CA VAL A 96 -19.02 3.00 -32.26
C VAL A 96 -19.00 2.80 -30.76
N GLU A 97 -18.03 3.39 -30.11
CA GLU A 97 -17.75 3.25 -28.68
C GLU A 97 -17.79 4.60 -27.99
N PRO A 98 -18.40 4.74 -26.80
CA PRO A 98 -18.27 5.97 -26.04
C PRO A 98 -16.80 6.23 -25.70
N ASP A 99 -16.39 7.46 -25.84
CA ASP A 99 -15.08 7.91 -25.38
C ASP A 99 -15.08 7.95 -23.84
N ALA A 100 -14.21 7.17 -23.24
CA ALA A 100 -14.10 7.04 -21.80
C ALA A 100 -12.86 7.80 -21.31
N GLU A 101 -13.00 8.47 -20.19
CA GLU A 101 -11.86 9.07 -19.52
C GLU A 101 -10.93 7.98 -19.03
N VAL A 102 -9.64 8.11 -19.33
CA VAL A 102 -8.58 7.21 -18.86
C VAL A 102 -7.67 7.98 -17.92
N HIS A 103 -7.40 7.36 -16.77
CA HIS A 103 -6.47 7.89 -15.78
C HIS A 103 -5.22 7.02 -15.74
N THR A 104 -4.09 7.59 -15.34
CA THR A 104 -2.94 6.79 -14.87
C THR A 104 -3.39 5.97 -13.67
N PHE A 105 -2.86 4.75 -13.52
CA PHE A 105 -3.15 3.96 -12.31
C PHE A 105 -2.68 4.77 -11.11
N ALA A 106 -3.63 5.13 -10.24
CA ALA A 106 -3.36 5.82 -9.00
C ALA A 106 -2.61 4.88 -8.04
N GLN A 107 -1.84 5.46 -7.12
CA GLN A 107 -1.27 4.73 -6.00
C GLN A 107 -2.35 3.97 -5.24
N THR A 108 -2.02 2.75 -4.84
CA THR A 108 -2.85 1.94 -3.94
C THR A 108 -2.31 2.05 -2.52
N VAL A 109 -3.15 2.44 -1.57
CA VAL A 109 -2.84 2.25 -0.15
C VAL A 109 -3.17 0.80 0.20
N PRO A 110 -2.16 -0.07 0.46
CA PRO A 110 -2.40 -1.47 0.79
C PRO A 110 -3.29 -1.65 2.03
N THR A 111 -4.04 -2.77 2.09
CA THR A 111 -4.91 -3.06 3.24
C THR A 111 -4.13 -3.02 4.55
N GLY A 112 -2.92 -3.59 4.61
CA GLY A 112 -2.08 -3.56 5.79
C GLY A 112 -1.74 -2.14 6.27
N ILE A 113 -1.48 -1.21 5.35
CA ILE A 113 -1.21 0.20 5.70
C ILE A 113 -2.48 0.88 6.24
N ARG A 114 -3.64 0.57 5.67
CA ARG A 114 -4.93 1.07 6.17
C ARG A 114 -5.26 0.48 7.56
N ARG A 115 -5.04 -0.83 7.74
CA ARG A 115 -5.36 -1.54 8.98
C ARG A 115 -4.60 -1.03 10.20
N ILE A 116 -3.37 -0.57 10.00
CA ILE A 116 -2.57 0.07 11.04
C ILE A 116 -2.81 1.59 11.14
N PHE A 117 -3.83 2.10 10.46
CA PHE A 117 -4.25 3.50 10.45
C PHE A 117 -3.21 4.48 9.85
N GLY A 118 -2.35 4.04 8.94
CA GLY A 118 -1.37 4.89 8.27
C GLY A 118 -1.97 6.18 7.67
N PRO A 119 -3.03 6.09 6.82
CA PRO A 119 -3.65 7.28 6.24
C PRO A 119 -4.34 8.22 7.24
N SER A 120 -4.59 7.75 8.47
CA SER A 120 -5.18 8.57 9.53
C SER A 120 -4.15 9.40 10.30
N ASN A 121 -2.86 9.14 10.09
CA ASN A 121 -1.78 9.91 10.72
C ASN A 121 -1.30 11.02 9.78
N PRO A 122 -1.55 12.30 10.12
CA PRO A 122 -1.19 13.42 9.26
C PRO A 122 0.34 13.61 9.10
N ASN A 123 1.16 13.02 9.97
CA ASN A 123 2.62 13.10 9.84
C ASN A 123 3.19 12.18 8.76
N LEU A 124 2.41 11.20 8.28
CA LEU A 124 2.79 10.31 7.19
C LEU A 124 2.40 10.89 5.83
N ASP A 125 1.47 11.84 5.80
CA ASP A 125 1.02 12.61 4.63
C ASP A 125 0.72 11.73 3.40
N ILE A 126 -0.08 10.66 3.62
CA ILE A 126 -0.41 9.69 2.57
C ILE A 126 -1.54 10.24 1.71
N ASP A 127 -1.19 10.98 0.65
CA ASP A 127 -2.14 11.66 -0.24
C ASP A 127 -1.87 11.41 -1.75
N GLY A 128 -0.82 10.66 -2.09
CA GLY A 128 -0.43 10.34 -3.46
C GLY A 128 0.52 11.38 -4.08
N VAL A 129 1.12 12.27 -3.26
CA VAL A 129 2.06 13.29 -3.71
C VAL A 129 3.40 13.11 -3.01
N ASP A 130 4.49 13.03 -3.76
CA ASP A 130 5.86 12.87 -3.21
C ASP A 130 6.43 14.22 -2.74
N ASP A 131 5.86 14.78 -1.70
CA ASP A 131 6.33 16.04 -1.10
C ASP A 131 6.80 15.86 0.36
N VAL A 132 6.45 14.76 1.02
CA VAL A 132 6.93 14.37 2.34
C VAL A 132 7.56 12.98 2.28
N ARG A 133 8.83 12.88 2.72
CA ARG A 133 9.54 11.60 2.90
C ARG A 133 10.03 11.47 4.32
N ILE A 134 9.77 10.32 4.93
CA ILE A 134 10.21 10.06 6.31
C ILE A 134 11.74 9.96 6.36
N ASN A 135 12.35 10.83 7.16
CA ASN A 135 13.80 10.96 7.27
C ASN A 135 14.38 9.85 8.16
N THR A 136 14.36 8.62 7.70
CA THR A 136 14.88 7.43 8.39
C THR A 136 15.63 6.50 7.42
N ASP A 137 16.60 5.77 7.94
CA ASP A 137 17.40 4.78 7.20
C ASP A 137 17.11 3.37 7.75
N VAL A 138 16.59 2.50 6.89
CA VAL A 138 16.20 1.13 7.26
C VAL A 138 17.02 0.11 6.48
N ALA A 139 17.70 -0.79 7.18
CA ALA A 139 18.41 -1.91 6.58
C ALA A 139 17.44 -3.09 6.34
N VAL A 140 17.29 -3.51 5.11
CA VAL A 140 16.57 -4.71 4.69
C VAL A 140 17.60 -5.84 4.48
N VAL A 141 17.70 -6.73 5.45
CA VAL A 141 18.63 -7.88 5.42
C VAL A 141 17.88 -9.10 4.89
N ASP A 142 17.98 -9.32 3.56
CA ASP A 142 17.06 -10.20 2.82
C ASP A 142 17.67 -10.73 1.50
N THR A 143 16.85 -10.95 0.46
CA THR A 143 17.26 -11.40 -0.90
C THR A 143 17.92 -10.30 -1.76
N GLY A 144 18.14 -9.11 -1.21
CA GLY A 144 18.45 -7.88 -1.93
C GLY A 144 17.21 -7.03 -2.12
N VAL A 145 17.34 -5.89 -2.78
CA VAL A 145 16.23 -5.01 -3.17
C VAL A 145 16.44 -4.57 -4.62
N ASP A 146 15.38 -4.42 -5.38
CA ASP A 146 15.42 -3.79 -6.70
C ASP A 146 15.72 -2.29 -6.55
N TYR A 147 16.98 -1.96 -6.68
CA TYR A 147 17.47 -0.59 -6.49
C TYR A 147 17.08 0.37 -7.63
N THR A 148 16.47 -0.15 -8.69
CA THR A 148 15.95 0.63 -9.83
C THR A 148 14.44 0.80 -9.78
N HIS A 149 13.79 0.24 -8.77
CA HIS A 149 12.34 0.32 -8.63
C HIS A 149 11.89 1.78 -8.44
N PRO A 150 10.99 2.31 -9.29
CA PRO A 150 10.62 3.73 -9.27
C PRO A 150 9.88 4.16 -7.99
N ASP A 151 9.35 3.19 -7.25
CA ASP A 151 8.57 3.38 -6.01
C ASP A 151 9.41 3.16 -4.73
N LEU A 152 10.74 3.02 -4.85
CA LEU A 152 11.65 2.78 -3.73
C LEU A 152 12.80 3.79 -3.68
N ASN A 153 13.17 4.22 -2.47
CA ASN A 153 14.33 5.07 -2.22
C ASN A 153 15.51 4.23 -1.71
N VAL A 154 16.16 3.47 -2.59
CA VAL A 154 17.32 2.62 -2.25
C VAL A 154 18.60 3.43 -2.32
N VAL A 155 19.22 3.71 -1.19
CA VAL A 155 20.42 4.57 -1.07
C VAL A 155 21.73 3.81 -0.99
N ALA A 156 21.70 2.53 -0.57
CA ALA A 156 22.88 1.68 -0.50
C ALA A 156 22.52 0.22 -0.74
N ARG A 157 23.48 -0.55 -1.24
CA ARG A 157 23.33 -2.00 -1.44
C ARG A 157 24.64 -2.72 -1.22
N THR A 158 24.55 -3.94 -0.70
CA THR A 158 25.70 -4.83 -0.51
C THR A 158 25.28 -6.31 -0.67
N ASN A 159 26.16 -7.14 -1.15
CA ASN A 159 25.98 -8.59 -1.22
C ASN A 159 26.91 -9.28 -0.24
N CYS A 160 26.34 -9.96 0.74
CA CYS A 160 27.04 -10.65 1.82
C CYS A 160 26.85 -12.19 1.77
N GLN A 161 26.26 -12.74 0.70
CA GLN A 161 25.91 -14.17 0.58
C GLN A 161 27.10 -15.14 0.78
N THR A 162 28.31 -14.70 0.50
CA THR A 162 29.51 -15.53 0.66
C THR A 162 30.16 -15.43 2.06
N GLY A 163 29.53 -14.72 2.98
CA GLY A 163 30.11 -14.37 4.28
C GLY A 163 31.07 -13.17 4.24
N VAL A 164 31.20 -12.53 3.06
CA VAL A 164 31.95 -11.27 2.87
C VAL A 164 31.08 -10.32 2.08
N CYS A 165 30.94 -9.08 2.56
CA CYS A 165 30.09 -8.09 1.93
C CYS A 165 30.82 -7.35 0.79
N VAL A 166 30.20 -7.31 -0.38
CA VAL A 166 30.65 -6.56 -1.56
C VAL A 166 29.68 -5.41 -1.83
N ASN A 167 30.13 -4.18 -1.60
CA ASN A 167 29.30 -2.97 -1.80
C ASN A 167 28.95 -2.75 -3.27
N ASN A 168 27.86 -1.99 -3.51
CA ASN A 168 27.30 -1.70 -4.83
C ASN A 168 26.91 -2.95 -5.63
N SER A 169 26.62 -4.05 -4.92
CA SER A 169 26.22 -5.34 -5.45
C SER A 169 24.99 -5.85 -4.68
N GLY A 170 24.32 -6.89 -5.20
CA GLY A 170 23.22 -7.52 -4.47
C GLY A 170 21.83 -7.04 -4.93
N THR A 171 21.60 -7.03 -6.24
CA THR A 171 20.23 -6.88 -6.80
C THR A 171 19.35 -8.03 -6.34
N ASP A 172 18.08 -7.76 -6.14
CA ASP A 172 17.10 -8.78 -5.79
C ASP A 172 16.83 -9.72 -6.98
N ASP A 173 17.16 -10.98 -6.82
CA ASP A 173 16.95 -12.06 -7.79
C ASP A 173 15.78 -13.01 -7.41
N ASN A 174 15.08 -12.70 -6.30
CA ASN A 174 13.91 -13.42 -5.79
C ASN A 174 12.63 -12.57 -5.86
N GLY A 175 12.64 -11.39 -5.25
CA GLY A 175 11.53 -10.45 -5.10
C GLY A 175 11.10 -10.20 -3.65
N HIS A 176 11.44 -11.11 -2.73
CA HIS A 176 11.03 -11.03 -1.32
C HIS A 176 11.56 -9.76 -0.64
N GLY A 177 12.86 -9.46 -0.78
CA GLY A 177 13.45 -8.26 -0.16
C GLY A 177 12.92 -6.95 -0.76
N SER A 178 12.59 -6.91 -2.06
CA SER A 178 11.91 -5.77 -2.67
C SER A 178 10.50 -5.58 -2.10
N HIS A 179 9.78 -6.67 -1.85
CA HIS A 179 8.46 -6.63 -1.23
C HIS A 179 8.52 -6.09 0.20
N VAL A 180 9.45 -6.58 0.98
CA VAL A 180 9.74 -6.10 2.34
C VAL A 180 10.08 -4.60 2.33
N ALA A 181 10.94 -4.18 1.41
CA ALA A 181 11.33 -2.76 1.29
C ALA A 181 10.15 -1.84 0.97
N GLY A 182 9.23 -2.27 0.10
CA GLY A 182 8.03 -1.49 -0.23
C GLY A 182 7.05 -1.38 0.94
N THR A 183 6.86 -2.44 1.70
CA THR A 183 6.03 -2.39 2.90
C THR A 183 6.61 -1.43 3.95
N ILE A 184 7.95 -1.36 4.08
CA ILE A 184 8.61 -0.38 4.95
C ILE A 184 8.41 1.03 4.44
N GLY A 185 8.73 1.30 3.15
CA GLY A 185 8.95 2.67 2.73
C GLY A 185 8.76 2.94 1.24
N ALA A 186 7.80 2.27 0.56
CA ALA A 186 7.39 2.71 -0.76
C ALA A 186 6.96 4.19 -0.70
N ILE A 187 7.32 4.92 -1.74
CA ILE A 187 7.19 6.38 -1.80
C ILE A 187 5.70 6.74 -1.90
N ASP A 188 5.25 7.73 -1.15
CA ASP A 188 3.95 8.33 -1.40
C ASP A 188 4.02 9.17 -2.67
N ASN A 189 3.40 8.67 -3.73
CA ASN A 189 3.43 9.26 -5.07
C ASN A 189 2.19 8.83 -5.86
N ASN A 190 2.15 9.07 -7.16
CA ASN A 190 0.99 8.74 -7.99
C ASN A 190 1.06 7.34 -8.65
N ILE A 191 1.97 6.45 -8.23
CA ILE A 191 2.11 5.10 -8.78
C ILE A 191 2.14 4.03 -7.68
N GLY A 192 1.86 2.79 -8.04
CA GLY A 192 2.09 1.59 -7.25
C GLY A 192 1.47 1.58 -5.87
N VAL A 193 2.30 1.61 -4.82
CA VAL A 193 1.89 1.45 -3.42
C VAL A 193 2.56 2.50 -2.53
N VAL A 194 2.14 2.57 -1.26
CA VAL A 194 2.79 3.37 -0.22
C VAL A 194 3.21 2.47 0.94
N GLY A 195 4.35 2.75 1.56
CA GLY A 195 4.84 2.07 2.76
C GLY A 195 4.39 2.75 4.06
N VAL A 196 4.76 2.14 5.20
CA VAL A 196 4.48 2.70 6.55
C VAL A 196 5.28 3.96 6.81
N ALA A 197 6.53 4.02 6.32
CA ALA A 197 7.41 5.19 6.38
C ALA A 197 7.69 5.68 4.95
N PRO A 198 6.76 6.44 4.32
CA PRO A 198 6.85 6.80 2.91
C PRO A 198 8.21 7.42 2.57
N GLY A 199 8.84 6.90 1.51
CA GLY A 199 10.11 7.38 1.00
C GLY A 199 11.33 7.18 1.91
N ALA A 200 11.24 6.36 2.96
CA ALA A 200 12.37 5.97 3.81
C ALA A 200 13.57 5.51 2.98
N ARG A 201 14.78 5.83 3.42
CA ARG A 201 16.02 5.41 2.78
C ARG A 201 16.30 3.94 3.07
N ILE A 202 16.33 3.11 2.03
CA ILE A 202 16.52 1.67 2.14
C ILE A 202 18.00 1.33 1.89
N HIS A 203 18.57 0.58 2.84
CA HIS A 203 19.88 -0.05 2.73
C HIS A 203 19.68 -1.53 2.44
N ALA A 204 19.90 -1.95 1.21
CA ALA A 204 19.70 -3.33 0.76
C ALA A 204 20.91 -4.20 1.15
N VAL A 205 20.70 -5.18 2.01
CA VAL A 205 21.74 -6.11 2.49
C VAL A 205 21.36 -7.53 2.07
N LYS A 206 21.90 -7.97 0.93
CA LYS A 206 21.61 -9.29 0.39
C LYS A 206 22.39 -10.38 1.10
N VAL A 207 21.67 -11.20 1.87
CA VAL A 207 22.19 -12.38 2.59
C VAL A 207 21.54 -13.69 2.10
N LEU A 208 20.40 -13.59 1.42
CA LEU A 208 19.66 -14.71 0.85
C LEU A 208 19.82 -14.77 -0.67
N ASN A 209 19.78 -15.97 -1.24
CA ASN A 209 19.90 -16.23 -2.67
C ASN A 209 18.53 -16.13 -3.39
N SER A 210 18.51 -16.45 -4.70
CA SER A 210 17.31 -16.42 -5.55
C SER A 210 16.21 -17.41 -5.11
N ALA A 211 16.54 -18.41 -4.29
CA ALA A 211 15.57 -19.31 -3.69
C ALA A 211 15.07 -18.86 -2.31
N GLY A 212 15.49 -17.68 -1.83
CA GLY A 212 15.15 -17.17 -0.50
C GLY A 212 15.91 -17.85 0.63
N SER A 213 17.03 -18.52 0.34
CA SER A 213 17.82 -19.27 1.33
C SER A 213 19.20 -18.63 1.52
N GLY A 214 19.76 -18.73 2.73
CA GLY A 214 21.08 -18.22 3.07
C GLY A 214 21.73 -18.99 4.19
N THR A 215 22.91 -18.52 4.61
CA THR A 215 23.69 -19.12 5.68
C THR A 215 23.80 -18.19 6.89
N LEU A 216 24.03 -18.73 8.07
CA LEU A 216 24.28 -17.94 9.28
C LEU A 216 25.49 -17.01 9.11
N SER A 217 26.51 -17.44 8.35
CA SER A 217 27.67 -16.59 8.06
C SER A 217 27.36 -15.41 7.16
N ALA A 218 26.46 -15.58 6.19
CA ALA A 218 25.97 -14.48 5.34
C ALA A 218 25.18 -13.45 6.17
N ILE A 219 24.30 -13.93 7.05
CA ILE A 219 23.53 -13.07 7.98
C ILE A 219 24.48 -12.34 8.94
N ALA A 220 25.46 -13.03 9.52
CA ALA A 220 26.44 -12.42 10.42
C ALA A 220 27.23 -11.31 9.71
N ALA A 221 27.70 -11.56 8.47
CA ALA A 221 28.39 -10.55 7.66
C ALA A 221 27.48 -9.35 7.33
N GLY A 222 26.21 -9.61 6.99
CA GLY A 222 25.22 -8.55 6.73
C GLY A 222 24.98 -7.68 7.96
N LEU A 223 24.81 -8.28 9.13
CA LEU A 223 24.64 -7.55 10.39
C LEU A 223 25.89 -6.75 10.77
N ASP A 224 27.09 -7.31 10.57
CA ASP A 224 28.35 -6.58 10.80
C ASP A 224 28.44 -5.35 9.90
N TRP A 225 28.05 -5.48 8.63
CA TRP A 225 27.99 -4.36 7.69
C TRP A 225 27.02 -3.27 8.16
N VAL A 226 25.86 -3.63 8.73
CA VAL A 226 24.88 -2.68 9.27
C VAL A 226 25.39 -2.02 10.55
N VAL A 227 25.96 -2.78 11.49
CA VAL A 227 26.50 -2.26 12.76
C VAL A 227 27.61 -1.24 12.48
N ALA A 228 28.47 -1.48 11.50
CA ALA A 228 29.48 -0.50 11.06
C ALA A 228 28.87 0.81 10.54
N ARG A 229 27.55 0.85 10.29
CA ARG A 229 26.78 2.03 9.82
C ARG A 229 25.68 2.46 10.81
N ALA A 230 25.75 2.01 12.05
CA ALA A 230 24.78 2.33 13.08
C ALA A 230 24.64 3.84 13.33
N ALA A 231 25.64 4.65 12.98
CA ALA A 231 25.52 6.12 13.02
C ALA A 231 24.49 6.66 12.00
N THR A 232 24.19 5.93 10.95
CA THR A 232 23.24 6.32 9.90
C THR A 232 21.94 5.51 10.00
N ILE A 233 22.02 4.19 10.13
CA ILE A 233 20.87 3.27 10.11
C ILE A 233 20.16 3.28 11.46
N GLU A 234 18.84 3.51 11.44
CA GLU A 234 17.96 3.51 12.62
C GLU A 234 17.37 2.12 12.90
N VAL A 235 17.01 1.36 11.83
CA VAL A 235 16.25 0.14 11.97
C VAL A 235 16.85 -0.98 11.10
N ILE A 236 16.84 -2.21 11.61
CA ILE A 236 17.09 -3.43 10.85
C ILE A 236 15.80 -4.22 10.75
N ASN A 237 15.42 -4.65 9.55
CA ASN A 237 14.39 -5.64 9.33
C ASN A 237 14.99 -6.99 8.92
N LEU A 238 14.64 -8.05 9.64
CA LEU A 238 15.02 -9.45 9.41
C LEU A 238 13.74 -10.27 9.14
N SER A 239 13.30 -10.31 7.90
CA SER A 239 12.18 -11.16 7.46
C SER A 239 12.69 -12.58 7.14
N LEU A 240 13.47 -13.14 8.05
CA LEU A 240 14.14 -14.45 7.92
C LEU A 240 14.37 -15.11 9.29
N GLY A 241 14.62 -16.41 9.27
CA GLY A 241 14.94 -17.15 10.48
C GLY A 241 15.08 -18.65 10.23
N CYS A 242 15.35 -19.40 11.27
CA CYS A 242 15.43 -20.86 11.23
C CYS A 242 14.89 -21.50 12.52
N SER A 243 14.26 -22.66 12.39
CA SER A 243 13.79 -23.46 13.51
C SER A 243 14.93 -24.34 14.05
N GLY A 244 15.07 -24.43 15.38
CA GLY A 244 16.04 -25.29 16.07
C GLY A 244 17.50 -24.91 15.84
N CYS A 245 17.79 -23.74 15.29
CA CYS A 245 19.14 -23.23 15.13
C CYS A 245 19.51 -22.17 16.17
N SER A 246 20.77 -21.83 16.28
CA SER A 246 21.28 -20.74 17.09
C SER A 246 22.64 -20.27 16.56
N SER A 247 23.01 -19.03 16.85
CA SER A 247 24.31 -18.47 16.51
C SER A 247 24.71 -17.40 17.52
N SER A 248 25.78 -17.67 18.26
CA SER A 248 26.35 -16.68 19.19
C SER A 248 26.87 -15.44 18.44
N ALA A 249 27.38 -15.60 17.23
CA ALA A 249 27.86 -14.49 16.41
C ALA A 249 26.72 -13.56 16.01
N ILE A 250 25.59 -14.12 15.54
CA ILE A 250 24.41 -13.32 15.19
C ILE A 250 23.79 -12.69 16.44
N SER A 251 23.69 -13.44 17.56
CA SER A 251 23.21 -12.86 18.83
C SER A 251 24.07 -11.68 19.28
N SER A 252 25.39 -11.80 19.19
CA SER A 252 26.31 -10.69 19.50
C SER A 252 26.11 -9.49 18.55
N ALA A 253 25.92 -9.75 17.24
CA ALA A 253 25.68 -8.71 16.26
C ALA A 253 24.38 -7.94 16.52
N ILE A 254 23.29 -8.64 16.85
CA ILE A 254 22.00 -8.04 17.25
C ILE A 254 22.19 -7.20 18.52
N THR A 255 22.82 -7.74 19.56
CA THR A 255 23.09 -6.99 20.78
C THR A 255 23.94 -5.74 20.52
N ASN A 256 24.96 -5.83 19.65
CA ASN A 256 25.80 -4.69 19.30
C ASN A 256 25.01 -3.64 18.50
N ALA A 257 24.13 -4.03 17.58
CA ALA A 257 23.22 -3.13 16.88
C ALA A 257 22.32 -2.37 17.87
N THR A 258 21.69 -3.10 18.79
CA THR A 258 20.83 -2.50 19.81
C THR A 258 21.62 -1.61 20.77
N ASN A 259 22.84 -2.00 21.17
CA ASN A 259 23.72 -1.16 21.98
C ASN A 259 24.09 0.16 21.29
N ALA A 260 24.18 0.16 19.96
CA ALA A 260 24.41 1.35 19.14
C ALA A 260 23.14 2.17 18.88
N GLY A 261 21.99 1.77 19.42
CA GLY A 261 20.72 2.46 19.26
C GLY A 261 19.88 2.00 18.06
N VAL A 262 20.30 0.97 17.33
CA VAL A 262 19.55 0.43 16.18
C VAL A 262 18.43 -0.49 16.67
N VAL A 263 17.20 -0.26 16.19
CA VAL A 263 16.05 -1.12 16.49
C VAL A 263 16.08 -2.35 15.55
N VAL A 264 15.96 -3.55 16.10
CA VAL A 264 15.99 -4.79 15.32
C VAL A 264 14.61 -5.43 15.33
N VAL A 265 14.00 -5.55 14.15
CA VAL A 265 12.65 -6.12 13.96
C VAL A 265 12.77 -7.46 13.22
N VAL A 266 12.09 -8.48 13.69
CA VAL A 266 12.23 -9.86 13.21
C VAL A 266 10.87 -10.52 13.02
N ALA A 267 10.69 -11.23 11.91
CA ALA A 267 9.53 -12.06 11.66
C ALA A 267 9.48 -13.28 12.60
N ALA A 268 8.31 -13.58 13.17
CA ALA A 268 8.13 -14.68 14.11
C ALA A 268 8.32 -16.07 13.48
N GLY A 269 8.09 -16.21 12.17
CA GLY A 269 8.12 -17.47 11.42
C GLY A 269 6.73 -18.00 11.07
N ASN A 270 6.65 -18.95 10.13
CA ASN A 270 5.42 -19.36 9.45
C ASN A 270 5.12 -20.86 9.62
N SER A 271 5.28 -21.39 10.83
CA SER A 271 5.12 -22.82 11.12
C SER A 271 3.99 -23.14 12.08
N HIS A 272 3.17 -22.13 12.45
CA HIS A 272 2.15 -22.22 13.49
C HIS A 272 2.70 -22.91 14.76
N ALA A 273 3.82 -22.39 15.26
CA ALA A 273 4.57 -22.99 16.35
C ALA A 273 5.09 -21.91 17.31
N ASN A 274 5.48 -22.36 18.52
CA ASN A 274 6.01 -21.44 19.52
C ASN A 274 7.37 -20.87 19.09
N THR A 275 7.48 -19.54 19.07
CA THR A 275 8.67 -18.77 18.64
C THR A 275 9.91 -19.02 19.47
N SER A 276 9.81 -19.60 20.67
CA SER A 276 10.97 -19.92 21.52
C SER A 276 12.01 -20.80 20.84
N SER A 277 11.63 -21.59 19.83
CA SER A 277 12.52 -22.44 19.03
C SER A 277 12.94 -21.83 17.69
N PHE A 278 12.57 -20.58 17.41
CA PHE A 278 12.89 -19.90 16.15
C PHE A 278 13.92 -18.78 16.38
N PHE A 279 15.02 -18.86 15.67
CA PHE A 279 16.10 -17.87 15.77
C PHE A 279 16.17 -17.04 14.45
N PRO A 280 16.32 -15.69 14.53
CA PRO A 280 16.59 -14.86 15.71
C PRO A 280 15.33 -14.32 16.41
N ALA A 281 14.12 -14.76 16.06
CA ALA A 281 12.85 -14.30 16.66
C ALA A 281 12.79 -14.45 18.20
N ASN A 282 13.52 -15.42 18.76
CA ASN A 282 13.60 -15.65 20.21
C ASN A 282 14.68 -14.81 20.92
N HIS A 283 15.35 -13.88 20.23
CA HIS A 283 16.40 -13.07 20.84
C HIS A 283 15.80 -11.91 21.67
N ALA A 284 16.32 -11.70 22.88
CA ALA A 284 15.75 -10.72 23.82
C ALA A 284 15.80 -9.26 23.39
N ASP A 285 16.63 -8.89 22.41
CA ASP A 285 16.85 -7.53 21.95
C ASP A 285 16.09 -7.18 20.67
N VAL A 286 15.28 -8.08 20.15
CA VAL A 286 14.52 -7.82 18.92
C VAL A 286 13.06 -7.50 19.22
N VAL A 287 12.38 -6.88 18.26
CA VAL A 287 10.92 -6.79 18.21
C VAL A 287 10.43 -7.95 17.34
N THR A 288 9.85 -8.95 17.94
CA THR A 288 9.34 -10.12 17.23
C THR A 288 7.90 -9.91 16.82
N VAL A 289 7.61 -10.11 15.52
CA VAL A 289 6.35 -9.74 14.90
C VAL A 289 5.61 -10.97 14.39
N SER A 290 4.40 -11.22 14.91
CA SER A 290 3.43 -12.20 14.38
C SER A 290 2.59 -11.61 13.25
N ALA A 291 1.90 -12.46 12.50
CA ALA A 291 1.08 -12.04 11.37
C ALA A 291 -0.41 -12.06 11.71
N LEU A 292 -1.08 -10.96 11.38
CA LEU A 292 -2.53 -10.83 11.34
C LEU A 292 -3.04 -11.09 9.92
N THR A 293 -4.20 -11.73 9.78
CA THR A 293 -5.01 -11.70 8.57
C THR A 293 -6.00 -10.54 8.64
N ASP A 294 -5.90 -9.66 7.66
CA ASP A 294 -6.80 -8.53 7.45
C ASP A 294 -7.20 -8.49 5.98
N ASN A 295 -8.50 -8.48 5.70
CA ASN A 295 -9.05 -8.66 4.36
C ASN A 295 -9.55 -7.35 3.74
N ASP A 296 -9.87 -6.33 4.55
CA ASP A 296 -10.49 -5.09 4.07
C ASP A 296 -9.76 -3.80 4.48
N GLY A 297 -8.75 -3.90 5.33
CA GLY A 297 -7.99 -2.77 5.86
C GLY A 297 -8.70 -2.00 6.96
N LEU A 298 -9.73 -2.61 7.59
CA LEU A 298 -10.55 -2.00 8.62
C LEU A 298 -10.60 -2.89 9.87
N ALA A 299 -10.74 -2.30 11.03
CA ALA A 299 -10.97 -3.05 12.26
C ALA A 299 -12.42 -3.54 12.36
N GLY A 300 -12.62 -4.76 12.89
CA GLY A 300 -13.98 -5.23 13.24
C GLY A 300 -14.36 -6.59 12.71
N GLY A 301 -13.50 -7.28 11.96
CA GLY A 301 -13.74 -8.62 11.47
C GLY A 301 -14.88 -8.74 10.44
N ALA A 302 -15.14 -7.66 9.66
CA ALA A 302 -16.24 -7.60 8.70
C ALA A 302 -15.82 -7.96 7.27
N GLY A 303 -14.52 -8.08 6.98
CA GLY A 303 -13.96 -8.36 5.65
C GLY A 303 -14.17 -9.79 5.16
N GLY A 304 -14.77 -10.67 5.97
CA GLY A 304 -15.06 -12.05 5.62
C GLY A 304 -13.84 -12.98 5.69
N SER A 305 -13.90 -14.12 5.01
CA SER A 305 -12.87 -15.16 5.11
C SER A 305 -12.23 -15.56 3.78
N THR A 306 -12.64 -14.93 2.67
CA THR A 306 -12.16 -15.30 1.34
C THR A 306 -11.09 -14.32 0.86
N LEU A 307 -9.89 -14.80 0.64
CA LEU A 307 -8.77 -14.04 0.10
C LEU A 307 -8.41 -14.53 -1.30
N SER A 308 -8.24 -13.60 -2.23
CA SER A 308 -7.88 -13.92 -3.62
C SER A 308 -6.46 -14.45 -3.78
N CYS A 309 -5.58 -14.21 -2.81
CA CYS A 309 -4.17 -14.59 -2.87
C CYS A 309 -3.86 -15.95 -2.26
N ARG A 310 -4.84 -16.62 -1.61
CA ARG A 310 -4.65 -17.87 -0.88
C ARG A 310 -5.83 -18.83 -1.07
N SER A 311 -5.54 -20.14 -0.92
CA SER A 311 -6.57 -21.19 -0.88
C SER A 311 -7.14 -21.40 0.53
N GLU A 312 -6.38 -21.07 1.57
CA GLU A 312 -6.79 -21.17 2.96
C GLU A 312 -7.67 -19.97 3.33
N THR A 313 -8.61 -20.22 4.22
CA THR A 313 -9.58 -19.23 4.68
C THR A 313 -9.30 -18.88 6.13
N ASP A 314 -8.70 -17.73 6.37
CA ASP A 314 -8.67 -17.10 7.70
C ASP A 314 -9.81 -16.10 7.82
N GLN A 315 -10.32 -15.90 9.03
CA GLN A 315 -11.27 -14.84 9.29
C GLN A 315 -10.54 -13.50 9.28
N ASP A 316 -11.27 -12.48 8.92
CA ASP A 316 -10.79 -11.11 9.01
C ASP A 316 -10.48 -10.73 10.46
N ASP A 317 -9.40 -9.99 10.66
CA ASP A 317 -8.92 -9.58 11.99
C ASP A 317 -8.61 -10.74 12.96
N THR A 318 -8.09 -11.87 12.46
CA THR A 318 -7.62 -13.00 13.27
C THR A 318 -6.12 -13.25 13.11
N SER A 319 -5.54 -14.07 13.98
CA SER A 319 -4.16 -14.57 13.78
C SER A 319 -4.07 -15.27 12.44
N ALA A 320 -3.04 -14.97 11.64
CA ALA A 320 -2.81 -15.75 10.43
C ALA A 320 -2.49 -17.20 10.80
N PHE A 321 -3.21 -18.16 10.21
CA PHE A 321 -3.14 -19.58 10.58
C PHE A 321 -1.72 -20.18 10.54
N TYR A 322 -0.83 -19.60 9.75
CA TYR A 322 0.58 -20.01 9.66
C TYR A 322 1.47 -19.32 10.68
N SER A 323 1.03 -18.21 11.29
CA SER A 323 1.89 -17.39 12.15
C SER A 323 2.40 -18.16 13.34
N ASN A 324 3.68 -18.02 13.63
CA ASN A 324 4.21 -18.42 14.91
C ASN A 324 3.68 -17.51 16.02
N TYR A 325 3.62 -18.03 17.23
CA TYR A 325 3.04 -17.43 18.43
C TYR A 325 3.95 -17.68 19.66
N GLY A 326 3.56 -17.19 20.81
CA GLY A 326 4.24 -17.48 22.07
C GLY A 326 4.87 -16.26 22.72
N SER A 327 5.29 -16.39 23.95
CA SER A 327 5.73 -15.31 24.84
C SER A 327 6.93 -14.48 24.38
N THR A 328 7.57 -14.86 23.28
CA THR A 328 8.64 -14.05 22.64
C THR A 328 8.12 -13.17 21.52
N VAL A 329 6.87 -13.32 21.11
CA VAL A 329 6.18 -12.36 20.21
C VAL A 329 5.79 -11.14 21.02
N GLU A 330 5.94 -9.96 20.47
CA GLU A 330 5.71 -8.70 21.18
C GLU A 330 4.63 -7.84 20.57
N ILE A 331 4.42 -8.00 19.27
CA ILE A 331 3.47 -7.21 18.51
C ILE A 331 3.01 -8.01 17.29
N THR A 332 1.76 -7.85 16.89
CA THR A 332 1.25 -8.38 15.63
C THR A 332 1.10 -7.26 14.60
N ALA A 333 1.16 -7.61 13.31
CA ALA A 333 0.92 -6.68 12.22
C ALA A 333 0.32 -7.44 11.01
N PRO A 334 -0.32 -6.74 10.06
CA PRO A 334 -0.85 -7.36 8.86
C PRO A 334 0.22 -8.13 8.09
N GLY A 335 -0.05 -9.41 7.79
CA GLY A 335 0.92 -10.30 7.15
C GLY A 335 0.32 -11.14 6.02
N THR A 336 -1.00 -11.16 5.87
CA THR A 336 -1.69 -11.98 4.87
C THR A 336 -2.12 -11.14 3.67
N CYS A 337 -1.84 -11.61 2.45
CA CYS A 337 -2.17 -10.96 1.17
C CYS A 337 -1.66 -9.51 1.06
N ILE A 338 -0.49 -9.25 1.52
CA ILE A 338 0.12 -7.92 1.46
C ILE A 338 0.58 -7.62 0.04
N TYR A 339 0.06 -6.53 -0.54
CA TYR A 339 0.46 -6.01 -1.84
C TYR A 339 1.58 -4.99 -1.67
N SER A 340 2.70 -5.20 -2.36
CA SER A 340 3.90 -4.35 -2.25
C SER A 340 4.77 -4.42 -3.51
N THR A 341 5.84 -3.65 -3.54
CA THR A 341 6.82 -3.62 -4.63
C THR A 341 7.46 -5.00 -4.86
N TRP A 342 7.89 -5.28 -6.09
CA TRP A 342 8.52 -6.52 -6.49
C TRP A 342 9.69 -6.24 -7.43
N ARG A 343 10.57 -7.23 -7.66
CA ARG A 343 11.68 -7.10 -8.61
C ARG A 343 11.22 -6.70 -10.01
N ASN A 344 12.14 -6.11 -10.78
CA ASN A 344 11.94 -5.63 -12.15
C ASN A 344 10.86 -4.53 -12.26
N GLY A 345 10.79 -3.65 -11.28
CA GLY A 345 9.83 -2.54 -11.25
C GLY A 345 8.38 -2.96 -11.09
N GLY A 346 8.12 -4.21 -10.71
CA GLY A 346 6.78 -4.78 -10.56
C GLY A 346 6.23 -4.69 -9.14
N TYR A 347 5.02 -5.26 -8.97
CA TYR A 347 4.33 -5.38 -7.69
C TYR A 347 3.82 -6.80 -7.53
N ASN A 348 3.65 -7.27 -6.29
CA ASN A 348 3.17 -8.62 -6.02
C ASN A 348 2.41 -8.67 -4.69
N THR A 349 1.56 -9.69 -4.54
CA THR A 349 0.83 -9.98 -3.31
C THR A 349 1.34 -11.30 -2.72
N ILE A 350 1.88 -11.26 -1.52
CA ILE A 350 2.36 -12.45 -0.80
C ILE A 350 1.97 -12.40 0.66
N SER A 351 2.14 -13.52 1.37
CA SER A 351 1.76 -13.67 2.78
C SER A 351 2.90 -14.27 3.60
N GLY A 352 2.98 -13.86 4.86
CA GLY A 352 3.96 -14.35 5.83
C GLY A 352 4.19 -13.38 6.97
N THR A 353 4.75 -13.84 8.07
CA THR A 353 5.30 -12.97 9.11
C THR A 353 6.43 -12.08 8.55
N SER A 354 7.02 -12.48 7.42
CA SER A 354 7.94 -11.67 6.63
C SER A 354 7.30 -10.39 6.07
N MET A 355 5.98 -10.33 5.91
CA MET A 355 5.22 -9.13 5.49
C MET A 355 4.69 -8.35 6.69
N ALA A 356 4.50 -9.00 7.83
CA ALA A 356 4.14 -8.34 9.08
C ALA A 356 5.34 -7.54 9.67
N SER A 357 6.51 -8.15 9.73
CA SER A 357 7.74 -7.52 10.25
C SER A 357 8.05 -6.15 9.63
N PRO A 358 8.00 -5.94 8.30
CA PRO A 358 8.29 -4.66 7.70
C PRO A 358 7.27 -3.56 8.04
N HIS A 359 6.01 -3.88 8.37
CA HIS A 359 5.08 -2.89 8.90
C HIS A 359 5.62 -2.30 10.22
N VAL A 360 6.10 -3.15 11.13
CA VAL A 360 6.67 -2.73 12.41
C VAL A 360 8.02 -2.02 12.20
N ALA A 361 8.83 -2.47 11.24
CA ALA A 361 10.10 -1.82 10.92
C ALA A 361 9.90 -0.40 10.35
N GLY A 362 8.88 -0.20 9.50
CA GLY A 362 8.49 1.12 9.01
C GLY A 362 8.02 2.03 10.16
N ALA A 363 7.17 1.53 11.05
CA ALA A 363 6.71 2.26 12.22
C ALA A 363 7.87 2.63 13.16
N ALA A 364 8.81 1.71 13.40
CA ALA A 364 10.06 2.00 14.12
C ALA A 364 10.86 3.12 13.43
N GLY A 365 10.92 3.09 12.10
CA GLY A 365 11.54 4.13 11.28
C GLY A 365 10.89 5.49 11.49
N VAL A 366 9.56 5.57 11.51
CA VAL A 366 8.83 6.81 11.82
C VAL A 366 9.18 7.32 13.22
N LEU A 367 9.19 6.44 14.24
CA LEU A 367 9.53 6.81 15.62
C LEU A 367 10.97 7.29 15.79
N THR A 368 11.90 6.86 14.95
CA THR A 368 13.33 7.19 15.01
C THR A 368 13.76 8.26 14.02
N ALA A 369 12.82 8.84 13.26
CA ALA A 369 13.12 9.77 12.17
C ALA A 369 13.85 11.03 12.62
N GLY A 370 14.85 11.44 11.85
CA GLY A 370 15.58 12.68 12.02
C GLY A 370 16.33 12.76 13.36
N THR A 371 16.03 13.76 14.18
CA THR A 371 16.69 13.99 15.47
C THR A 371 16.24 13.01 16.57
N ARG A 372 15.25 12.18 16.32
CA ARG A 372 14.73 11.17 17.27
C ARG A 372 15.54 9.87 17.26
N LYS A 373 16.54 9.75 16.36
CA LYS A 373 17.42 8.57 16.26
C LYS A 373 18.02 8.21 17.61
N PRO A 374 17.80 6.97 18.12
CA PRO A 374 18.47 6.50 19.32
C PRO A 374 19.98 6.30 19.08
N THR A 375 20.78 6.49 20.11
CA THR A 375 22.23 6.27 20.07
C THR A 375 22.69 5.30 21.17
N THR A 376 21.73 4.70 21.87
CA THR A 376 22.00 3.77 22.99
C THR A 376 20.99 2.63 22.98
N ARG A 377 21.35 1.53 23.63
CA ARG A 377 20.42 0.41 23.87
C ARG A 377 19.12 0.88 24.55
N ALA A 378 19.21 1.72 25.56
CA ALA A 378 18.02 2.20 26.26
C ALA A 378 17.07 2.95 25.31
N GLY A 379 17.60 3.74 24.38
CA GLY A 379 16.83 4.42 23.36
C GLY A 379 16.16 3.45 22.38
N ALA A 380 16.88 2.44 21.88
CA ALA A 380 16.30 1.42 20.99
C ALA A 380 15.18 0.64 21.69
N LEU A 381 15.39 0.25 22.95
CA LEU A 381 14.36 -0.43 23.75
C LEU A 381 13.18 0.49 24.11
N ALA A 382 13.37 1.80 24.22
CA ALA A 382 12.26 2.74 24.38
C ALA A 382 11.38 2.83 23.13
N VAL A 383 11.96 2.77 21.93
CA VAL A 383 11.19 2.66 20.66
C VAL A 383 10.37 1.38 20.66
N ARG A 384 10.96 0.22 20.98
CA ARG A 384 10.25 -1.05 21.14
C ARG A 384 9.06 -0.90 22.12
N SER A 385 9.29 -0.31 23.30
CA SER A 385 8.22 -0.10 24.27
C SER A 385 7.12 0.82 23.74
N THR A 386 7.46 1.82 22.93
CA THR A 386 6.48 2.70 22.30
C THR A 386 5.62 1.92 21.29
N LEU A 387 6.22 1.13 20.38
CA LEU A 387 5.51 0.27 19.43
C LEU A 387 4.48 -0.62 20.12
N ILE A 388 4.87 -1.26 21.23
CA ILE A 388 3.99 -2.14 22.02
C ILE A 388 2.87 -1.35 22.71
N SER A 389 3.21 -0.23 23.34
CA SER A 389 2.26 0.53 24.16
C SER A 389 1.26 1.38 23.36
N THR A 390 1.56 1.72 22.10
CA THR A 390 0.65 2.42 21.19
C THR A 390 -0.24 1.46 20.41
N GLY A 391 0.09 0.18 20.38
CA GLY A 391 -0.73 -0.83 19.71
C GLY A 391 -2.10 -1.00 20.34
N ASN A 392 -3.05 -1.50 19.55
CA ASN A 392 -4.42 -1.74 19.96
C ASN A 392 -4.74 -3.24 20.08
N PHE A 393 -5.87 -3.57 20.64
CA PHE A 393 -6.34 -4.97 20.80
C PHE A 393 -7.63 -5.24 20.01
N ASN A 394 -7.89 -4.47 18.95
CA ASN A 394 -9.09 -4.59 18.12
C ASN A 394 -8.94 -5.68 17.04
N TRP A 395 -8.59 -6.88 17.46
CA TRP A 395 -8.45 -8.08 16.63
C TRP A 395 -8.69 -9.32 17.48
N THR A 396 -8.82 -10.49 16.89
CA THR A 396 -9.06 -11.75 17.60
C THR A 396 -7.80 -12.62 17.58
N ASP A 397 -7.26 -12.93 18.75
CA ASP A 397 -6.22 -13.94 18.87
C ASP A 397 -6.86 -15.32 18.99
N ASP A 398 -6.66 -16.13 17.97
CA ASP A 398 -7.05 -17.54 17.87
C ASP A 398 -5.84 -18.47 17.72
N SER A 399 -4.64 -17.99 18.04
CA SER A 399 -3.39 -18.78 18.05
C SER A 399 -3.42 -19.95 19.04
N GLY A 400 -4.21 -19.81 20.11
CA GLY A 400 -4.42 -20.83 21.12
C GLY A 400 -3.38 -20.85 22.25
N ASP A 401 -2.45 -19.89 22.30
CA ASP A 401 -1.41 -19.84 23.34
C ASP A 401 -1.81 -19.05 24.59
N GLY A 402 -2.92 -18.30 24.52
CA GLY A 402 -3.48 -17.52 25.62
C GLY A 402 -2.77 -16.19 25.86
N VAL A 403 -1.90 -15.76 24.94
CA VAL A 403 -1.21 -14.46 24.97
C VAL A 403 -1.67 -13.66 23.75
N LYS A 404 -2.31 -12.52 23.97
CA LYS A 404 -2.75 -11.63 22.90
C LYS A 404 -1.83 -10.42 22.84
N GLU A 405 -1.05 -10.33 21.76
CA GLU A 405 -0.18 -9.21 21.51
C GLU A 405 -0.98 -7.98 21.04
N PRO A 406 -0.46 -6.75 21.28
CA PRO A 406 -1.03 -5.57 20.65
C PRO A 406 -0.82 -5.64 19.12
N LEU A 407 -1.83 -5.21 18.37
CA LEU A 407 -1.71 -4.95 16.93
C LEU A 407 -1.09 -3.58 16.71
N LEU A 408 -0.11 -3.51 15.81
CA LEU A 408 0.53 -2.25 15.42
C LEU A 408 -0.52 -1.18 15.06
N ASP A 409 -0.32 0.02 15.60
CA ASP A 409 -1.18 1.17 15.40
C ASP A 409 -0.35 2.44 15.33
N VAL A 410 -0.40 3.13 14.18
CA VAL A 410 0.42 4.32 13.92
C VAL A 410 -0.38 5.62 13.86
N HIS A 411 -1.66 5.61 14.30
CA HIS A 411 -2.53 6.78 14.19
C HIS A 411 -2.14 7.96 15.09
N ASP A 412 -1.44 7.70 16.19
CA ASP A 412 -1.09 8.74 17.17
C ASP A 412 0.02 9.66 16.65
N ALA A 413 -0.36 10.76 16.00
CA ALA A 413 0.56 11.76 15.45
C ALA A 413 1.42 12.47 16.53
N THR A 414 1.17 12.26 17.82
CA THR A 414 2.04 12.77 18.90
C THR A 414 3.25 11.88 19.13
N LYS A 415 3.22 10.65 18.63
CA LYS A 415 4.29 9.64 18.73
C LYS A 415 4.96 9.41 17.37
N TYR A 416 4.15 9.10 16.37
CA TYR A 416 4.59 8.74 15.02
C TYR A 416 4.76 9.97 14.11
#